data_319ffabeefb700c4062d65362022f478
#
_entry.id   319ffabeefb700c4062d65362022f478
#
_cell.length_a   1.000
_cell.length_b   1.000
_cell.length_c   1.000
_cell.angle_alpha   90.00
_cell.angle_beta   90.00
_cell.angle_gamma   90.00
#
_symmetry.space_group_name_H-M   'P 1'
#
loop_
_entity.id
_entity.type
_entity.pdbx_description
1 polymer ?
#
loop_
_entity_poly.entity_id
_entity_poly.type
_entity_poly.pdbx_seq_one_letter_code
_entity_poly.pdbx_strand_id
1 'polypeptide(L)'
;MDVTKKLAMLLEDRGWSEYRLAKESNLPHSTVLNIFQRNNLPSISTLEAMCNGLGITLAQFFTEDESLVMLTEEQKEILEKYEALSKAQKE
;
A
#
# COMPACT_ATOMS: atom_id res chain seq x y z
N MET A 1 -3.77 -10.03 -7.23
CA MET A 1 -3.86 -9.38 -5.92
C MET A 1 -5.29 -8.96 -5.64
N ASP A 2 -5.73 -9.19 -4.42
CA ASP A 2 -7.05 -8.76 -3.98
C ASP A 2 -6.89 -7.43 -3.25
N VAL A 3 -7.29 -6.35 -3.91
CA VAL A 3 -7.10 -5.01 -3.37
C VAL A 3 -7.87 -4.82 -2.07
N THR A 4 -9.10 -5.29 -2.04
CA THR A 4 -9.92 -5.14 -0.83
C THR A 4 -9.30 -5.90 0.33
N LYS A 5 -8.82 -7.09 0.06
CA LYS A 5 -8.21 -7.89 1.11
C LYS A 5 -6.93 -7.22 1.62
N LYS A 6 -6.15 -6.67 0.71
CA LYS A 6 -4.93 -5.98 1.12
C LYS A 6 -5.26 -4.78 1.98
N LEU A 7 -6.28 -4.02 1.59
CA LEU A 7 -6.71 -2.88 2.40
C LEU A 7 -7.16 -3.33 3.78
N ALA A 8 -7.91 -4.43 3.84
CA ALA A 8 -8.38 -4.93 5.13
C ALA A 8 -7.21 -5.31 6.03
N MET A 9 -6.20 -5.94 5.43
CA MET A 9 -5.01 -6.31 6.20
C MET A 9 -4.30 -5.08 6.74
N LEU A 10 -4.20 -4.05 5.93
CA LEU A 10 -3.53 -2.82 6.36
C LEU A 10 -4.29 -2.16 7.50
N LEU A 11 -5.62 -2.19 7.44
CA LEU A 11 -6.42 -1.65 8.52
C LEU A 11 -6.21 -2.45 9.80
N GLU A 12 -6.21 -3.76 9.66
CA GLU A 12 -6.04 -4.63 10.81
C GLU A 12 -4.69 -4.39 11.47
N ASP A 13 -3.66 -4.25 10.67
CA ASP A 13 -2.33 -4.00 11.20
C ASP A 13 -2.28 -2.72 12.01
N ARG A 14 -3.06 -1.73 11.62
CA ARG A 14 -3.05 -0.44 12.29
C ARG A 14 -4.10 -0.33 13.38
N GLY A 15 -5.00 -1.30 13.46
CA GLY A 15 -6.11 -1.20 14.39
C GLY A 15 -7.10 -0.12 13.98
N TRP A 16 -7.23 0.11 12.69
CA TRP A 16 -8.12 1.15 12.16
C TRP A 16 -9.42 0.53 11.70
N SER A 17 -10.49 1.31 11.84
CA SER A 17 -11.77 0.97 11.26
C SER A 17 -11.85 1.53 9.85
N GLU A 18 -12.88 1.10 9.12
CA GLU A 18 -13.14 1.66 7.79
C GLU A 18 -13.47 3.14 7.91
N TYR A 19 -14.13 3.50 8.98
CA TYR A 19 -14.44 4.89 9.23
C TYR A 19 -13.16 5.71 9.40
N ARG A 20 -12.19 5.15 10.13
CA ARG A 20 -10.92 5.84 10.33
C ARG A 20 -10.19 6.01 9.00
N LEU A 21 -10.23 4.98 8.16
CA LEU A 21 -9.61 5.06 6.85
C LEU A 21 -10.25 6.17 6.02
N ALA A 22 -11.56 6.25 6.02
CA ALA A 22 -12.25 7.28 5.27
C ALA A 22 -11.83 8.66 5.75
N LYS A 23 -11.75 8.81 7.05
CA LYS A 23 -11.38 10.10 7.62
C LYS A 23 -9.96 10.49 7.27
N GLU A 24 -9.03 9.55 7.41
CA GLU A 24 -7.63 9.85 7.12
C GLU A 24 -7.40 10.05 5.63
N SER A 25 -8.23 9.44 4.81
CA SER A 25 -8.10 9.56 3.36
C SER A 25 -8.90 10.71 2.79
N ASN A 26 -9.66 11.38 3.66
CA ASN A 26 -10.51 12.49 3.24
C ASN A 26 -11.53 12.01 2.19
N LEU A 27 -12.08 10.84 2.40
CA LEU A 27 -13.08 10.24 1.52
C LEU A 27 -14.39 10.10 2.25
N PRO A 28 -15.52 10.10 1.52
CA PRO A 28 -16.80 9.81 2.16
C PRO A 28 -16.78 8.41 2.74
N HIS A 29 -17.38 8.24 3.89
CA HIS A 29 -17.44 6.93 4.53
C HIS A 29 -18.15 5.92 3.64
N SER A 30 -19.20 6.37 2.93
CA SER A 30 -19.92 5.48 2.05
C SER A 30 -19.05 4.93 0.93
N THR A 31 -18.11 5.73 0.45
CA THR A 31 -17.19 5.26 -0.58
C THR A 31 -16.34 4.12 -0.07
N VAL A 32 -15.81 4.28 1.13
CA VAL A 32 -14.97 3.24 1.72
C VAL A 32 -15.79 2.00 2.03
N LEU A 33 -16.98 2.18 2.59
CA LEU A 33 -17.85 1.06 2.89
C LEU A 33 -18.20 0.26 1.65
N ASN A 34 -18.49 0.93 0.55
CA ASN A 34 -18.83 0.24 -0.68
C ASN A 34 -17.68 -0.63 -1.17
N ILE A 35 -16.47 -0.14 -1.04
CA ILE A 35 -15.31 -0.91 -1.46
C ILE A 35 -15.22 -2.20 -0.65
N PHE A 36 -15.41 -2.11 0.66
CA PHE A 36 -15.26 -3.28 1.50
C PHE A 36 -16.48 -4.20 1.43
N GLN A 37 -17.67 -3.65 1.45
CA GLN A 37 -18.87 -4.47 1.52
C GLN A 37 -19.20 -5.13 0.19
N ARG A 38 -18.94 -4.43 -0.91
CA ARG A 38 -19.27 -4.94 -2.23
C ARG A 38 -18.07 -5.44 -2.99
N ASN A 39 -16.91 -5.40 -2.35
CA ASN A 39 -15.67 -5.81 -2.98
C ASN A 39 -15.46 -5.11 -4.31
N ASN A 40 -15.83 -3.83 -4.35
CA ASN A 40 -15.62 -3.01 -5.53
C ASN A 40 -14.18 -2.58 -5.62
N LEU A 41 -13.65 -2.59 -6.83
CA LEU A 41 -12.29 -2.13 -7.05
C LEU A 41 -12.30 -0.61 -7.06
N PRO A 42 -11.52 0.03 -6.20
CA PRO A 42 -11.47 1.49 -6.22
C PRO A 42 -10.75 2.01 -7.45
N SER A 43 -11.07 3.24 -7.84
CA SER A 43 -10.32 3.89 -8.89
C SER A 43 -8.91 4.18 -8.38
N ILE A 44 -8.01 4.47 -9.32
CA ILE A 44 -6.63 4.78 -8.93
C ILE A 44 -6.58 6.00 -8.03
N SER A 45 -7.35 7.03 -8.33
CA SER A 45 -7.33 8.23 -7.51
C SER A 45 -7.86 7.94 -6.09
N THR A 46 -8.89 7.11 -5.99
CA THR A 46 -9.41 6.73 -4.69
C THR A 46 -8.39 5.90 -3.92
N LEU A 47 -7.78 4.95 -4.62
CA LEU A 47 -6.77 4.12 -3.99
C LEU A 47 -5.59 4.95 -3.53
N GLU A 48 -5.19 5.93 -4.34
CA GLU A 48 -4.10 6.81 -3.96
C GLU A 48 -4.45 7.61 -2.71
N ALA A 49 -5.68 8.08 -2.63
CA ALA A 49 -6.12 8.81 -1.45
C ALA A 49 -6.04 7.91 -0.20
N MET A 50 -6.45 6.67 -0.35
CA MET A 50 -6.39 5.74 0.78
C MET A 50 -4.95 5.44 1.16
N CYS A 51 -4.09 5.28 0.18
CA CYS A 51 -2.67 5.06 0.47
C CYS A 51 -2.08 6.25 1.19
N ASN A 52 -2.41 7.46 0.76
CA ASN A 52 -1.95 8.65 1.45
C ASN A 52 -2.42 8.67 2.89
N GLY A 53 -3.68 8.30 3.10
CA GLY A 53 -4.21 8.23 4.45
C GLY A 53 -3.49 7.20 5.31
N LEU A 54 -3.06 6.12 4.68
CA LEU A 54 -2.34 5.07 5.37
C LEU A 54 -0.84 5.37 5.52
N GLY A 55 -0.37 6.42 4.84
CA GLY A 55 1.03 6.79 4.92
C GLY A 55 1.94 5.94 4.05
N ILE A 56 1.40 5.37 2.99
CA ILE A 56 2.20 4.55 2.08
C ILE A 56 2.01 5.07 0.67
N THR A 57 2.87 4.61 -0.23
CA THR A 57 2.75 4.96 -1.63
C THR A 57 1.98 3.87 -2.35
N LEU A 58 1.54 4.19 -3.58
CA LEU A 58 0.90 3.19 -4.41
C LEU A 58 1.85 2.04 -4.71
N ALA A 59 3.12 2.38 -4.91
CA ALA A 59 4.12 1.34 -5.17
C ALA A 59 4.21 0.38 -4.00
N GLN A 60 4.21 0.93 -2.79
CA GLN A 60 4.25 0.09 -1.60
C GLN A 60 3.00 -0.76 -1.48
N PHE A 61 1.86 -0.18 -1.84
CA PHE A 61 0.61 -0.93 -1.77
C PHE A 61 0.64 -2.12 -2.73
N PHE A 62 1.20 -1.94 -3.89
CA PHE A 62 1.20 -3.00 -4.90
C PHE A 62 2.35 -3.97 -4.77
N THR A 63 3.17 -3.82 -3.76
CA THR A 63 4.20 -4.80 -3.48
C THR A 63 3.52 -5.99 -2.82
N GLU A 64 3.45 -7.11 -3.55
CA GLU A 64 2.70 -8.25 -3.07
C GLU A 64 3.52 -9.17 -2.19
N ASP A 65 4.77 -9.26 -2.49
CA ASP A 65 5.64 -10.17 -1.76
C ASP A 65 6.21 -9.46 -0.57
N GLU A 66 5.69 -9.79 0.59
CA GLU A 66 6.15 -9.15 1.80
C GLU A 66 7.62 -9.38 2.04
N SER A 67 8.14 -10.46 1.52
CA SER A 67 9.55 -10.69 1.70
C SER A 67 10.36 -9.65 0.94
N LEU A 68 9.80 -9.10 -0.12
CA LEU A 68 10.47 -8.00 -0.82
C LEU A 68 10.48 -6.75 0.02
N VAL A 69 9.35 -6.47 0.65
CA VAL A 69 9.27 -5.35 1.56
C VAL A 69 10.20 -5.57 2.72
N MET A 70 10.19 -6.78 3.19
CA MET A 70 11.02 -7.14 4.32
C MET A 70 12.45 -7.34 3.96
N LEU A 71 12.77 -7.23 2.72
CA LEU A 71 14.14 -7.27 2.30
C LEU A 71 14.90 -6.26 3.04
N THR A 72 14.16 -5.60 3.83
CA THR A 72 14.68 -4.95 4.92
C THR A 72 15.69 -3.93 4.60
N GLU A 73 16.09 -3.28 5.59
CA GLU A 73 17.03 -2.22 5.43
C GLU A 73 18.34 -2.73 4.88
N GLU A 74 18.76 -3.86 5.33
CA GLU A 74 20.03 -4.37 4.84
C GLU A 74 19.92 -4.83 3.41
N GLN A 75 18.81 -5.47 3.09
CA GLN A 75 18.63 -5.91 1.72
C GLN A 75 18.36 -4.76 0.80
N LYS A 76 17.71 -3.76 1.31
CA LYS A 76 17.52 -2.56 0.56
C LYS A 76 18.88 -1.98 0.18
N GLU A 77 19.81 -2.01 1.09
CA GLU A 77 21.14 -1.54 0.81
C GLU A 77 21.79 -2.35 -0.27
N ILE A 78 21.63 -3.66 -0.21
CA ILE A 78 22.20 -4.52 -1.21
C ILE A 78 21.59 -4.27 -2.56
N LEU A 79 20.29 -4.11 -2.61
CA LEU A 79 19.62 -3.82 -3.86
C LEU A 79 20.07 -2.51 -4.44
N GLU A 80 20.28 -1.53 -3.60
CA GLU A 80 20.76 -0.25 -4.07
C GLU A 80 22.15 -0.38 -4.65
N LYS A 81 22.98 -1.19 -4.05
CA LYS A 81 24.30 -1.42 -4.57
C LYS A 81 24.25 -2.14 -5.90
N TYR A 82 23.35 -3.11 -6.01
CA TYR A 82 23.18 -3.80 -7.26
C TYR A 82 22.72 -2.85 -8.35
N GLU A 83 21.78 -2.01 -8.00
CA GLU A 83 21.29 -1.06 -8.97
C GLU A 83 22.37 -0.09 -9.38
N ALA A 84 23.16 0.34 -8.43
CA ALA A 84 24.26 1.22 -8.73
C ALA A 84 25.25 0.53 -9.65
N LEU A 85 25.50 -0.74 -9.40
CA LEU A 85 26.38 -1.50 -10.25
C LEU A 85 25.79 -1.70 -11.63
N SER A 86 24.47 -1.94 -11.66
CA SER A 86 23.80 -2.10 -12.93
C SER A 86 23.79 -0.82 -13.71
N LYS A 87 23.53 0.23 -13.01
CA LYS A 87 23.50 1.53 -13.65
C LYS A 87 24.89 2.04 -13.92
N ALA A 88 25.69 1.81 -12.95
CA ALA A 88 27.06 2.16 -13.07
C ALA A 88 27.75 1.00 -13.64
N GLN A 89 26.86 0.11 -12.74
CA GLN A 89 27.02 -0.74 -12.61
C GLN A 89 26.73 -1.37 -12.51
N LYS A 90 26.04 -1.43 -11.95
CA LYS A 90 25.49 -1.74 -11.35
C LYS A 90 25.80 -1.95 -10.94
N GLU A 91 26.45 -1.63 -10.36
CA GLU A 91 26.52 -1.73 -9.76
C GLU A 91 26.39 -1.92 -9.65
#